data_c833ebf0bf1213447bc1c1ae07845bd1
#
_entry.id   c833ebf0bf1213447bc1c1ae07845bd1
#
_cell.length_a   1.000
_cell.length_b   1.000
_cell.length_c   1.000
_cell.angle_alpha   90.00
_cell.angle_beta   90.00
_cell.angle_gamma   90.00
#
_symmetry.space_group_name_H-M   'P 1'
#
loop_
_entity.id
_entity.type
_entity.pdbx_description
1 polymer ?
#
loop_
_entity_poly.entity_id
_entity_poly.type
_entity_poly.pdbx_seq_one_letter_code
_entity_poly.pdbx_strand_id
1 'polypeptide(L)'
;MNDFIIMNEKLIKYRGNETNVTIPDGVTSIGSGAFRGCTGLTSITIPDGVTSIGDYAFSGCTGLTSVTIPDSVTSIGYCAFSGCTGLTSISIPDSVTSIGESAFSYCKGLTSVTIPNGVTRIGNCAFYDCTGLTSIMIPDGVTSIGDWAFYRCTGLTSITIPDSVKWIGWSAFSGCTGLTSLTGIYKAFNISANGELFCLEYIFRENEWSKEEKNIKLCEKGYHFCTNLFEIFNYYHGKIDKDIAIYECEAGDRILEGNTSKCVANKIKPVKRLYAKDIMRILSGK
;
A
#
# COMPACT_ATOMS: atom_id res chain seq x y z
N MET A 1 -3.51 32.76 -27.46
CA MET A 1 -4.17 32.85 -26.11
C MET A 1 -3.21 32.26 -25.12
N ASN A 2 -3.17 32.82 -23.93
CA ASN A 2 -2.29 32.20 -22.89
C ASN A 2 -3.02 30.97 -22.32
N ASP A 3 -2.51 29.78 -22.60
CA ASP A 3 -3.14 28.51 -22.17
C ASP A 3 -3.05 28.29 -20.65
N PHE A 4 -2.24 29.08 -19.97
CA PHE A 4 -2.06 29.04 -18.53
C PHE A 4 -2.84 30.16 -17.84
N ILE A 5 -3.62 29.82 -16.84
CA ILE A 5 -4.19 30.75 -15.88
C ILE A 5 -3.31 30.73 -14.65
N ILE A 6 -2.56 31.80 -14.43
CA ILE A 6 -1.65 31.97 -13.30
C ILE A 6 -2.12 33.15 -12.47
N MET A 7 -2.20 32.97 -11.15
CA MET A 7 -2.56 34.03 -10.19
C MET A 7 -1.62 33.96 -8.99
N ASN A 8 -0.95 35.05 -8.66
CA ASN A 8 -0.01 35.10 -7.55
C ASN A 8 1.01 33.96 -7.61
N GLU A 9 1.70 33.77 -8.75
CA GLU A 9 2.69 32.74 -9.00
C GLU A 9 2.15 31.30 -8.88
N LYS A 10 0.86 31.12 -8.71
CA LYS A 10 0.18 29.82 -8.67
C LYS A 10 -0.46 29.51 -10.00
N LEU A 11 -0.14 28.37 -10.59
CA LEU A 11 -0.83 27.83 -11.75
C LEU A 11 -2.22 27.33 -11.35
N ILE A 12 -3.25 28.02 -11.74
CA ILE A 12 -4.65 27.70 -11.40
C ILE A 12 -5.21 26.67 -12.38
N LYS A 13 -4.96 26.87 -13.70
CA LYS A 13 -5.51 26.03 -14.76
C LYS A 13 -4.69 26.08 -16.04
N TYR A 14 -4.49 24.95 -16.65
CA TYR A 14 -4.09 24.79 -18.04
C TYR A 14 -5.32 24.55 -18.92
N ARG A 15 -5.40 25.25 -20.06
CA ARG A 15 -6.52 25.19 -21.03
C ARG A 15 -6.07 24.77 -22.42
N GLY A 16 -4.77 24.58 -22.61
CA GLY A 16 -4.21 24.15 -23.90
C GLY A 16 -4.48 22.66 -24.15
N ASN A 17 -4.11 22.25 -25.33
CA ASN A 17 -4.25 20.87 -25.81
C ASN A 17 -2.93 20.29 -26.32
N GLU A 18 -1.82 20.93 -26.01
CA GLU A 18 -0.49 20.45 -26.38
C GLU A 18 -0.13 19.16 -25.67
N THR A 19 0.63 18.30 -26.36
CA THR A 19 1.07 17.02 -25.82
C THR A 19 2.29 17.17 -24.91
N ASN A 20 3.14 18.17 -25.18
CA ASN A 20 4.35 18.47 -24.40
C ASN A 20 4.24 19.88 -23.87
N VAL A 21 4.18 20.03 -22.57
CA VAL A 21 3.92 21.32 -21.92
C VAL A 21 5.09 21.70 -21.03
N THR A 22 5.52 22.94 -21.14
CA THR A 22 6.46 23.57 -20.21
C THR A 22 5.71 24.61 -19.37
N ILE A 23 5.66 24.42 -18.06
CA ILE A 23 5.09 25.41 -17.14
C ILE A 23 5.99 26.64 -17.14
N PRO A 24 5.42 27.87 -17.29
CA PRO A 24 6.22 29.09 -17.32
C PRO A 24 7.06 29.28 -16.04
N ASP A 25 8.26 29.86 -16.23
CA ASP A 25 9.10 30.32 -15.13
C ASP A 25 8.33 31.33 -14.25
N GLY A 26 8.68 31.37 -12.96
CA GLY A 26 8.00 32.21 -11.96
C GLY A 26 6.76 31.56 -11.35
N VAL A 27 6.34 30.38 -11.81
CA VAL A 27 5.33 29.59 -11.11
C VAL A 27 5.95 28.92 -9.89
N THR A 28 5.41 29.17 -8.71
CA THR A 28 5.92 28.62 -7.44
C THR A 28 5.03 27.50 -6.89
N SER A 29 3.81 27.32 -7.44
CA SER A 29 2.96 26.21 -7.07
C SER A 29 2.01 25.79 -8.19
N ILE A 30 1.72 24.48 -8.28
CA ILE A 30 0.70 23.93 -9.17
C ILE A 30 -0.58 23.76 -8.37
N GLY A 31 -1.63 24.47 -8.78
CA GLY A 31 -2.90 24.52 -8.07
C GLY A 31 -3.71 23.22 -8.18
N SER A 32 -4.75 23.13 -7.35
CA SER A 32 -5.68 22.01 -7.38
C SER A 32 -6.33 21.85 -8.76
N GLY A 33 -6.21 20.64 -9.34
CA GLY A 33 -6.79 20.29 -10.63
C GLY A 33 -6.25 21.12 -11.82
N ALA A 34 -5.05 21.70 -11.72
CA ALA A 34 -4.51 22.57 -12.77
C ALA A 34 -4.45 21.88 -14.15
N PHE A 35 -4.08 20.60 -14.22
CA PHE A 35 -4.05 19.77 -15.43
C PHE A 35 -5.06 18.63 -15.39
N ARG A 36 -6.04 18.65 -14.48
CA ARG A 36 -6.98 17.54 -14.33
C ARG A 36 -7.67 17.19 -15.66
N GLY A 37 -7.56 15.92 -16.07
CA GLY A 37 -8.20 15.40 -17.28
C GLY A 37 -7.51 15.80 -18.58
N CYS A 38 -6.28 16.31 -18.54
CA CYS A 38 -5.50 16.58 -19.75
C CYS A 38 -5.02 15.25 -20.36
N THR A 39 -5.93 14.51 -20.99
CA THR A 39 -5.68 13.15 -21.50
C THR A 39 -4.68 13.11 -22.65
N GLY A 40 -4.53 14.19 -23.41
CA GLY A 40 -3.56 14.34 -24.48
C GLY A 40 -2.15 14.72 -24.02
N LEU A 41 -1.97 15.11 -22.75
CA LEU A 41 -0.66 15.49 -22.22
C LEU A 41 0.23 14.26 -22.09
N THR A 42 1.37 14.25 -22.79
CA THR A 42 2.34 13.13 -22.78
C THR A 42 3.56 13.41 -21.92
N SER A 43 4.00 14.67 -21.88
CA SER A 43 5.09 15.10 -21.03
C SER A 43 4.88 16.50 -20.47
N ILE A 44 5.46 16.77 -19.32
CA ILE A 44 5.41 18.08 -18.69
C ILE A 44 6.75 18.42 -18.05
N THR A 45 7.21 19.67 -18.24
CA THR A 45 8.36 20.23 -17.56
C THR A 45 7.86 21.15 -16.44
N ILE A 46 8.24 20.84 -15.22
CA ILE A 46 7.95 21.61 -14.01
C ILE A 46 9.20 22.42 -13.68
N PRO A 47 9.15 23.76 -13.60
CA PRO A 47 10.31 24.57 -13.30
C PRO A 47 10.77 24.44 -11.84
N ASP A 48 12.07 24.68 -11.61
CA ASP A 48 12.72 24.53 -10.28
C ASP A 48 12.17 25.44 -9.17
N GLY A 49 11.38 26.46 -9.52
CA GLY A 49 10.72 27.33 -8.55
C GLY A 49 9.47 26.72 -7.89
N VAL A 50 8.95 25.59 -8.42
CA VAL A 50 7.73 25.00 -7.90
C VAL A 50 7.99 24.25 -6.60
N THR A 51 7.30 24.62 -5.52
CA THR A 51 7.46 24.05 -4.18
C THR A 51 6.37 23.05 -3.81
N SER A 52 5.23 23.06 -4.52
CA SER A 52 4.10 22.17 -4.22
C SER A 52 3.30 21.79 -5.45
N ILE A 53 2.82 20.54 -5.46
CA ILE A 53 1.86 20.00 -6.42
C ILE A 53 0.52 19.81 -5.68
N GLY A 54 -0.51 20.53 -6.10
CA GLY A 54 -1.81 20.57 -5.43
C GLY A 54 -2.65 19.31 -5.66
N ASP A 55 -3.78 19.25 -4.95
CA ASP A 55 -4.72 18.14 -5.05
C ASP A 55 -5.24 17.98 -6.48
N TYR A 56 -5.35 16.72 -6.95
CA TYR A 56 -5.82 16.40 -8.31
C TYR A 56 -5.04 17.07 -9.45
N ALA A 57 -3.87 17.65 -9.21
CA ALA A 57 -3.17 18.52 -10.18
C ALA A 57 -3.05 17.88 -11.56
N PHE A 58 -2.71 16.59 -11.64
CA PHE A 58 -2.59 15.79 -12.86
C PHE A 58 -3.58 14.62 -12.92
N SER A 59 -4.63 14.62 -12.09
CA SER A 59 -5.56 13.50 -12.03
C SER A 59 -6.21 13.26 -13.40
N GLY A 60 -6.16 11.99 -13.87
CA GLY A 60 -6.73 11.59 -15.15
C GLY A 60 -5.93 12.04 -16.39
N CYS A 61 -4.65 12.43 -16.23
CA CYS A 61 -3.75 12.66 -17.37
C CYS A 61 -3.30 11.31 -17.94
N THR A 62 -4.21 10.63 -18.64
CA THR A 62 -4.00 9.24 -19.09
C THR A 62 -2.89 9.08 -20.12
N GLY A 63 -2.56 10.15 -20.86
CA GLY A 63 -1.46 10.17 -21.83
C GLY A 63 -0.08 10.42 -21.21
N LEU A 64 -0.01 10.90 -19.95
CA LEU A 64 1.25 11.28 -19.31
C LEU A 64 2.12 10.03 -19.09
N THR A 65 3.29 9.99 -19.71
CA THR A 65 4.19 8.82 -19.67
C THR A 65 5.30 8.94 -18.65
N SER A 66 5.76 10.17 -18.44
CA SER A 66 6.79 10.48 -17.43
C SER A 66 6.62 11.90 -16.91
N VAL A 67 7.06 12.12 -15.68
CA VAL A 67 7.15 13.45 -15.07
C VAL A 67 8.42 13.53 -14.24
N THR A 68 9.15 14.62 -14.39
CA THR A 68 10.27 14.95 -13.51
C THR A 68 9.80 16.00 -12.51
N ILE A 69 9.82 15.64 -11.25
CA ILE A 69 9.50 16.54 -10.14
C ILE A 69 10.79 17.20 -9.68
N PRO A 70 10.92 18.54 -9.69
CA PRO A 70 12.15 19.22 -9.29
C PRO A 70 12.39 19.15 -7.78
N ASP A 71 13.66 19.30 -7.38
CA ASP A 71 14.10 19.23 -5.98
C ASP A 71 13.54 20.35 -5.08
N SER A 72 12.92 21.35 -5.65
CA SER A 72 12.19 22.39 -4.90
C SER A 72 10.85 21.92 -4.34
N VAL A 73 10.27 20.82 -4.88
CA VAL A 73 8.95 20.32 -4.44
C VAL A 73 9.08 19.60 -3.10
N THR A 74 8.26 20.03 -2.13
CA THR A 74 8.24 19.45 -0.78
C THR A 74 6.98 18.62 -0.49
N SER A 75 5.92 18.80 -1.30
CA SER A 75 4.65 18.10 -1.09
C SER A 75 3.92 17.77 -2.39
N ILE A 76 3.30 16.59 -2.40
CA ILE A 76 2.42 16.09 -3.45
C ILE A 76 1.02 15.91 -2.83
N GLY A 77 0.01 16.57 -3.42
CA GLY A 77 -1.34 16.63 -2.88
C GLY A 77 -2.16 15.34 -3.03
N TYR A 78 -3.37 15.39 -2.50
CA TYR A 78 -4.39 14.33 -2.60
C TYR A 78 -4.72 14.03 -4.07
N CYS A 79 -4.72 12.75 -4.46
CA CYS A 79 -5.01 12.31 -5.84
C CYS A 79 -4.20 13.01 -6.94
N ALA A 80 -3.02 13.59 -6.64
CA ALA A 80 -2.31 14.46 -7.56
C ALA A 80 -2.04 13.82 -8.93
N PHE A 81 -1.72 12.53 -8.98
CA PHE A 81 -1.49 11.75 -10.21
C PHE A 81 -2.49 10.59 -10.37
N SER A 82 -3.61 10.62 -9.64
CA SER A 82 -4.59 9.53 -9.71
C SER A 82 -5.10 9.33 -11.14
N GLY A 83 -5.10 8.07 -11.62
CA GLY A 83 -5.57 7.72 -12.96
C GLY A 83 -4.63 8.11 -14.09
N CYS A 84 -3.37 8.44 -13.82
CA CYS A 84 -2.33 8.59 -14.86
C CYS A 84 -1.93 7.21 -15.39
N THR A 85 -2.81 6.59 -16.18
CA THR A 85 -2.64 5.19 -16.63
C THR A 85 -1.46 4.97 -17.55
N GLY A 86 -1.02 6.01 -18.25
CA GLY A 86 0.15 6.00 -19.13
C GLY A 86 1.49 6.17 -18.38
N LEU A 87 1.46 6.60 -17.13
CA LEU A 87 2.67 6.89 -16.36
C LEU A 87 3.43 5.60 -16.06
N THR A 88 4.61 5.44 -16.64
CA THR A 88 5.43 4.23 -16.52
C THR A 88 6.47 4.34 -15.40
N SER A 89 6.94 5.56 -15.15
CA SER A 89 7.89 5.86 -14.09
C SER A 89 7.71 7.28 -13.57
N ILE A 90 8.05 7.49 -12.30
CA ILE A 90 8.10 8.82 -11.69
C ILE A 90 9.28 8.87 -10.73
N SER A 91 10.07 9.95 -10.81
CA SER A 91 11.12 10.26 -9.84
C SER A 91 10.56 11.27 -8.83
N ILE A 92 10.50 10.87 -7.58
CA ILE A 92 10.10 11.75 -6.48
C ILE A 92 11.37 12.16 -5.75
N PRO A 93 11.70 13.46 -5.70
CA PRO A 93 12.95 13.92 -5.08
C PRO A 93 12.93 13.81 -3.55
N ASP A 94 14.13 13.74 -2.94
CA ASP A 94 14.29 13.62 -1.47
C ASP A 94 13.77 14.83 -0.67
N SER A 95 13.52 15.95 -1.33
CA SER A 95 12.84 17.12 -0.76
C SER A 95 11.37 16.86 -0.40
N VAL A 96 10.73 15.87 -1.04
CA VAL A 96 9.33 15.55 -0.78
C VAL A 96 9.20 14.80 0.54
N THR A 97 8.54 15.42 1.50
CA THR A 97 8.26 14.85 2.83
C THR A 97 6.82 14.39 3.00
N SER A 98 5.93 14.79 2.08
CA SER A 98 4.51 14.47 2.15
C SER A 98 3.97 14.03 0.79
N ILE A 99 3.40 12.83 0.75
CA ILE A 99 2.65 12.27 -0.38
C ILE A 99 1.20 12.11 0.07
N GLY A 100 0.29 12.76 -0.62
CA GLY A 100 -1.14 12.76 -0.30
C GLY A 100 -1.78 11.37 -0.46
N GLU A 101 -2.94 11.19 0.19
CA GLU A 101 -3.73 9.97 0.00
C GLU A 101 -4.14 9.84 -1.46
N SER A 102 -4.19 8.60 -1.98
CA SER A 102 -4.52 8.28 -3.37
C SER A 102 -3.62 8.96 -4.43
N ALA A 103 -2.45 9.51 -4.05
CA ALA A 103 -1.65 10.33 -4.96
C ALA A 103 -1.32 9.64 -6.28
N PHE A 104 -1.11 8.33 -6.28
CA PHE A 104 -0.81 7.50 -7.46
C PHE A 104 -1.84 6.39 -7.69
N SER A 105 -3.05 6.50 -7.13
CA SER A 105 -4.08 5.49 -7.33
C SER A 105 -4.41 5.33 -8.82
N TYR A 106 -4.68 4.09 -9.26
CA TYR A 106 -4.99 3.74 -10.64
C TYR A 106 -3.89 4.08 -11.68
N CYS A 107 -2.64 4.31 -11.26
CA CYS A 107 -1.51 4.42 -12.18
C CYS A 107 -1.11 3.03 -12.70
N LYS A 108 -1.94 2.47 -13.59
CA LYS A 108 -1.80 1.07 -14.05
C LYS A 108 -0.54 0.78 -14.85
N GLY A 109 0.03 1.80 -15.49
CA GLY A 109 1.27 1.72 -16.23
C GLY A 109 2.54 1.79 -15.37
N LEU A 110 2.41 2.24 -14.12
CA LEU A 110 3.55 2.48 -13.24
C LEU A 110 4.22 1.15 -12.86
N THR A 111 5.49 1.00 -13.27
CA THR A 111 6.24 -0.25 -13.06
C THR A 111 7.12 -0.21 -11.82
N SER A 112 7.61 0.96 -11.48
CA SER A 112 8.44 1.20 -10.28
C SER A 112 8.27 2.62 -9.77
N VAL A 113 8.46 2.80 -8.48
CA VAL A 113 8.52 4.11 -7.83
C VAL A 113 9.48 4.04 -6.64
N THR A 114 10.27 5.09 -6.48
CA THR A 114 11.12 5.26 -5.30
C THR A 114 10.46 6.27 -4.37
N ILE A 115 10.18 5.84 -3.14
CA ILE A 115 9.66 6.73 -2.10
C ILE A 115 10.84 7.41 -1.44
N PRO A 116 10.88 8.75 -1.34
CA PRO A 116 12.00 9.46 -0.74
C PRO A 116 12.14 9.22 0.77
N ASN A 117 13.36 9.34 1.28
CA ASN A 117 13.70 9.07 2.69
C ASN A 117 13.00 10.00 3.69
N GLY A 118 12.57 11.19 3.26
CA GLY A 118 11.82 12.15 4.09
C GLY A 118 10.37 11.76 4.36
N VAL A 119 9.83 10.78 3.63
CA VAL A 119 8.43 10.35 3.78
C VAL A 119 8.30 9.42 4.99
N THR A 120 7.46 9.81 5.95
CA THR A 120 7.23 9.03 7.17
C THR A 120 5.96 8.18 7.13
N ARG A 121 5.09 8.42 6.14
CA ARG A 121 3.82 7.70 5.99
C ARG A 121 3.50 7.46 4.51
N ILE A 122 3.10 6.25 4.17
CA ILE A 122 2.41 5.94 2.91
C ILE A 122 0.91 6.12 3.15
N GLY A 123 0.28 7.05 2.44
CA GLY A 123 -1.13 7.43 2.63
C GLY A 123 -2.11 6.32 2.25
N ASN A 124 -3.38 6.50 2.65
CA ASN A 124 -4.46 5.60 2.23
C ASN A 124 -4.56 5.59 0.70
N CYS A 125 -4.77 4.41 0.11
CA CYS A 125 -4.92 4.22 -1.33
C CYS A 125 -3.76 4.78 -2.17
N ALA A 126 -2.58 5.09 -1.61
CA ALA A 126 -1.52 5.81 -2.32
C ALA A 126 -1.16 5.16 -3.68
N PHE A 127 -1.16 3.83 -3.74
CA PHE A 127 -0.90 3.02 -4.94
C PHE A 127 -2.03 2.03 -5.23
N TYR A 128 -3.27 2.40 -4.90
CA TYR A 128 -4.45 1.58 -5.14
C TYR A 128 -4.59 1.23 -6.63
N ASP A 129 -4.78 -0.06 -6.97
CA ASP A 129 -4.94 -0.58 -8.35
C ASP A 129 -3.79 -0.21 -9.31
N CYS A 130 -2.55 -0.06 -8.80
CA CYS A 130 -1.33 0.06 -9.60
C CYS A 130 -0.91 -1.32 -10.12
N THR A 131 -1.66 -1.86 -11.07
CA THR A 131 -1.51 -3.25 -11.52
C THR A 131 -0.18 -3.54 -12.22
N GLY A 132 0.49 -2.51 -12.77
CA GLY A 132 1.80 -2.61 -13.39
C GLY A 132 2.98 -2.59 -12.42
N LEU A 133 2.76 -2.19 -11.15
CA LEU A 133 3.83 -2.03 -10.17
C LEU A 133 4.45 -3.39 -9.82
N THR A 134 5.72 -3.56 -10.19
CA THR A 134 6.44 -4.84 -10.00
C THR A 134 7.29 -4.86 -8.73
N SER A 135 7.79 -3.71 -8.34
CA SER A 135 8.58 -3.54 -7.11
C SER A 135 8.41 -2.14 -6.54
N ILE A 136 8.57 -2.02 -5.24
CA ILE A 136 8.61 -0.73 -4.54
C ILE A 136 9.55 -0.84 -3.35
N MET A 137 10.36 0.18 -3.16
CA MET A 137 11.22 0.31 -1.98
C MET A 137 10.56 1.24 -0.97
N ILE A 138 10.34 0.74 0.23
CA ILE A 138 9.85 1.54 1.36
C ILE A 138 11.06 1.94 2.20
N PRO A 139 11.35 3.25 2.36
CA PRO A 139 12.51 3.69 3.12
C PRO A 139 12.34 3.49 4.64
N ASP A 140 13.47 3.43 5.35
CA ASP A 140 13.53 3.21 6.80
C ASP A 140 12.87 4.34 7.64
N GLY A 141 12.57 5.49 7.03
CA GLY A 141 11.82 6.58 7.65
C GLY A 141 10.32 6.31 7.79
N VAL A 142 9.76 5.37 7.00
CA VAL A 142 8.32 5.12 7.00
C VAL A 142 7.90 4.37 8.27
N THR A 143 6.94 4.96 8.99
CA THR A 143 6.39 4.39 10.24
C THR A 143 5.00 3.78 10.06
N SER A 144 4.30 4.13 8.98
CA SER A 144 2.96 3.59 8.73
C SER A 144 2.64 3.46 7.24
N ILE A 145 1.87 2.43 6.91
CA ILE A 145 1.29 2.16 5.59
C ILE A 145 -0.23 2.24 5.75
N GLY A 146 -0.89 3.09 4.95
CA GLY A 146 -2.31 3.37 5.05
C GLY A 146 -3.23 2.25 4.56
N ASP A 147 -4.53 2.44 4.79
CA ASP A 147 -5.57 1.53 4.30
C ASP A 147 -5.54 1.46 2.78
N TRP A 148 -5.67 0.23 2.22
CA TRP A 148 -5.64 -0.03 0.77
C TRP A 148 -4.43 0.54 0.02
N ALA A 149 -3.34 0.86 0.70
CA ALA A 149 -2.20 1.56 0.10
C ALA A 149 -1.68 0.88 -1.18
N PHE A 150 -1.63 -0.44 -1.21
CA PHE A 150 -1.22 -1.29 -2.35
C PHE A 150 -2.32 -2.25 -2.79
N TYR A 151 -3.59 -1.92 -2.52
CA TYR A 151 -4.70 -2.79 -2.90
C TYR A 151 -4.70 -3.07 -4.41
N ARG A 152 -4.79 -4.36 -4.79
CA ARG A 152 -4.78 -4.84 -6.18
C ARG A 152 -3.54 -4.45 -7.00
N CYS A 153 -2.39 -4.25 -6.36
CA CYS A 153 -1.11 -4.19 -7.07
C CYS A 153 -0.74 -5.60 -7.56
N THR A 154 -1.44 -6.09 -8.58
CA THR A 154 -1.34 -7.50 -9.03
C THR A 154 0.02 -7.84 -9.62
N GLY A 155 0.75 -6.85 -10.14
CA GLY A 155 2.11 -7.01 -10.68
C GLY A 155 3.20 -7.07 -9.61
N LEU A 156 2.90 -6.70 -8.35
CA LEU A 156 3.91 -6.61 -7.30
C LEU A 156 4.42 -8.00 -6.94
N THR A 157 5.69 -8.25 -7.24
CA THR A 157 6.33 -9.56 -7.02
C THR A 157 7.09 -9.64 -5.71
N SER A 158 7.59 -8.51 -5.25
CA SER A 158 8.32 -8.40 -3.99
C SER A 158 8.15 -7.02 -3.35
N ILE A 159 8.18 -6.98 -2.04
CA ILE A 159 8.19 -5.74 -1.27
C ILE A 159 9.03 -5.95 0.00
N THR A 160 9.87 -4.98 0.33
CA THR A 160 10.58 -4.94 1.61
C THR A 160 9.91 -3.92 2.51
N ILE A 161 9.45 -4.38 3.67
CA ILE A 161 8.86 -3.52 4.69
C ILE A 161 9.90 -3.32 5.81
N PRO A 162 10.37 -2.09 6.05
CA PRO A 162 11.40 -1.85 7.04
C PRO A 162 10.87 -1.98 8.48
N ASP A 163 11.79 -2.22 9.43
CA ASP A 163 11.47 -2.36 10.87
C ASP A 163 10.87 -1.08 11.51
N SER A 164 11.02 0.05 10.85
CA SER A 164 10.41 1.33 11.25
C SER A 164 8.90 1.31 11.14
N VAL A 165 8.30 0.50 10.26
CA VAL A 165 6.85 0.41 10.07
C VAL A 165 6.21 -0.19 11.32
N LYS A 166 5.35 0.60 11.98
CA LYS A 166 4.63 0.21 13.20
C LYS A 166 3.18 -0.14 12.94
N TRP A 167 2.63 0.32 11.81
CA TRP A 167 1.24 0.10 11.47
C TRP A 167 1.07 -0.15 9.97
N ILE A 168 0.25 -1.14 9.64
CA ILE A 168 -0.19 -1.46 8.28
C ILE A 168 -1.71 -1.42 8.26
N GLY A 169 -2.27 -0.59 7.39
CA GLY A 169 -3.69 -0.34 7.29
C GLY A 169 -4.49 -1.51 6.74
N TRP A 170 -5.80 -1.36 6.84
CA TRP A 170 -6.76 -2.36 6.37
C TRP A 170 -6.59 -2.64 4.87
N SER A 171 -6.54 -3.93 4.52
CA SER A 171 -6.42 -4.40 3.14
C SER A 171 -5.26 -3.77 2.35
N ALA A 172 -4.20 -3.31 3.03
CA ALA A 172 -3.10 -2.60 2.41
C ALA A 172 -2.48 -3.37 1.22
N PHE A 173 -2.41 -4.70 1.30
CA PHE A 173 -1.87 -5.59 0.27
C PHE A 173 -2.90 -6.56 -0.32
N SER A 174 -4.20 -6.33 -0.09
CA SER A 174 -5.25 -7.20 -0.61
C SER A 174 -5.24 -7.19 -2.13
N GLY A 175 -5.31 -8.37 -2.75
CA GLY A 175 -5.28 -8.51 -4.20
C GLY A 175 -3.91 -8.34 -4.84
N CYS A 176 -2.81 -8.28 -4.09
CA CYS A 176 -1.44 -8.34 -4.62
C CYS A 176 -1.09 -9.77 -5.03
N THR A 177 -1.74 -10.29 -6.06
CA THR A 177 -1.64 -11.70 -6.46
C THR A 177 -0.27 -12.09 -7.03
N GLY A 178 0.54 -11.11 -7.42
CA GLY A 178 1.92 -11.33 -7.87
C GLY A 178 2.91 -11.62 -6.75
N LEU A 179 2.59 -11.28 -5.49
CA LEU A 179 3.47 -11.55 -4.36
C LEU A 179 3.56 -13.06 -4.12
N THR A 180 4.78 -13.57 -4.08
CA THR A 180 5.03 -14.99 -3.86
C THR A 180 4.53 -15.43 -2.49
N SER A 181 3.82 -16.56 -2.42
CA SER A 181 3.29 -17.13 -1.19
C SER A 181 4.41 -17.52 -0.24
N LEU A 182 4.19 -17.28 1.04
CA LEU A 182 5.02 -17.83 2.11
C LEU A 182 4.73 -19.32 2.26
N THR A 183 5.77 -20.10 2.56
CA THR A 183 5.62 -21.52 2.91
C THR A 183 5.29 -21.62 4.39
N GLY A 184 4.17 -22.24 4.73
CA GLY A 184 3.72 -22.43 6.10
C GLY A 184 2.24 -22.14 6.30
N ILE A 185 1.72 -22.48 7.47
CA ILE A 185 0.36 -22.19 7.90
C ILE A 185 0.43 -21.20 9.06
N TYR A 186 -0.26 -20.07 8.95
CA TYR A 186 -0.24 -19.00 9.94
C TYR A 186 -1.62 -18.72 10.49
N LYS A 187 -1.67 -18.37 11.76
CA LYS A 187 -2.88 -17.92 12.43
C LYS A 187 -2.63 -16.68 13.26
N ALA A 188 -3.49 -15.69 13.12
CA ALA A 188 -3.44 -14.48 13.92
C ALA A 188 -4.32 -14.61 15.17
N PHE A 189 -3.81 -14.13 16.29
CA PHE A 189 -4.48 -14.11 17.59
C PHE A 189 -4.35 -12.73 18.22
N ASN A 190 -5.41 -12.29 18.86
CA ASN A 190 -5.33 -11.19 19.80
C ASN A 190 -4.79 -11.70 21.15
N ILE A 191 -4.03 -10.88 21.83
CA ILE A 191 -3.47 -11.18 23.14
C ILE A 191 -4.23 -10.37 24.20
N SER A 192 -4.79 -11.04 25.18
CA SER A 192 -5.39 -10.38 26.32
C SER A 192 -4.34 -9.81 27.29
N ALA A 193 -4.76 -8.94 28.21
CA ALA A 193 -3.87 -8.35 29.22
C ALA A 193 -3.21 -9.40 30.16
N ASN A 194 -3.80 -10.59 30.28
CA ASN A 194 -3.27 -11.70 31.08
C ASN A 194 -2.47 -12.73 30.24
N GLY A 195 -2.17 -12.43 28.97
CA GLY A 195 -1.36 -13.28 28.09
C GLY A 195 -2.13 -14.42 27.41
N GLU A 196 -3.46 -14.47 27.54
CA GLU A 196 -4.28 -15.44 26.81
C GLU A 196 -4.48 -15.02 25.34
N LEU A 197 -4.55 -16.00 24.47
CA LEU A 197 -4.70 -15.79 23.03
C LEU A 197 -6.16 -15.95 22.62
N PHE A 198 -6.67 -14.93 21.93
CA PHE A 198 -8.03 -14.94 21.38
C PHE A 198 -7.98 -15.15 19.88
N CYS A 199 -8.79 -16.06 19.38
CA CYS A 199 -9.14 -16.13 17.98
C CYS A 199 -10.64 -15.95 17.85
N LEU A 200 -11.03 -14.72 17.61
CA LEU A 200 -12.41 -14.24 17.41
C LEU A 200 -13.44 -14.56 18.53
N GLU A 201 -13.42 -15.73 19.15
CA GLU A 201 -14.32 -16.09 20.27
C GLU A 201 -13.75 -17.22 21.13
N TYR A 202 -12.53 -17.66 20.89
CA TYR A 202 -11.91 -18.76 21.63
C TYR A 202 -10.64 -18.31 22.32
N ILE A 203 -10.56 -18.63 23.61
CA ILE A 203 -9.37 -18.45 24.42
C ILE A 203 -8.63 -19.78 24.48
N PHE A 204 -7.34 -19.80 24.20
CA PHE A 204 -6.48 -20.92 24.53
C PHE A 204 -5.11 -20.43 24.97
N ARG A 205 -4.48 -21.24 25.81
CA ARG A 205 -3.18 -20.91 26.39
C ARG A 205 -2.06 -21.20 25.42
N GLU A 206 -1.00 -20.42 25.53
CA GLU A 206 0.22 -20.63 24.75
C GLU A 206 0.76 -22.04 24.98
N ASN A 207 1.17 -22.71 23.89
CA ASN A 207 1.69 -24.09 23.88
C ASN A 207 0.69 -25.22 24.17
N GLU A 208 -0.61 -24.94 24.22
CA GLU A 208 -1.62 -25.99 24.30
C GLU A 208 -2.22 -26.31 22.94
N TRP A 209 -2.61 -27.57 22.74
CA TRP A 209 -3.37 -27.97 21.59
C TRP A 209 -4.80 -27.43 21.68
N SER A 210 -5.30 -26.87 20.58
CA SER A 210 -6.70 -26.50 20.49
C SER A 210 -7.60 -27.72 20.61
N LYS A 211 -8.80 -27.53 21.18
CA LYS A 211 -9.81 -28.59 21.26
C LYS A 211 -10.35 -28.91 19.87
N GLU A 212 -10.60 -30.17 19.62
CA GLU A 212 -11.24 -30.64 18.40
C GLU A 212 -12.72 -30.26 18.38
N GLU A 213 -13.19 -29.61 17.31
CA GLU A 213 -14.60 -29.30 17.12
C GLU A 213 -15.18 -30.12 15.96
N LYS A 214 -16.35 -30.72 16.21
CA LYS A 214 -16.96 -31.68 15.25
C LYS A 214 -17.69 -31.00 14.09
N ASN A 215 -18.10 -29.75 14.21
CA ASN A 215 -18.86 -29.01 13.19
C ASN A 215 -18.30 -27.62 12.98
N ILE A 216 -17.13 -27.53 12.37
CA ILE A 216 -16.48 -26.27 12.07
C ILE A 216 -17.07 -25.70 10.81
N LYS A 217 -17.72 -24.55 10.93
CA LYS A 217 -18.14 -23.73 9.78
C LYS A 217 -17.09 -22.67 9.50
N LEU A 218 -16.84 -22.44 8.23
CA LEU A 218 -15.92 -21.38 7.81
C LEU A 218 -16.42 -20.03 8.32
N CYS A 219 -15.60 -19.31 9.06
CA CYS A 219 -15.87 -17.98 9.61
C CYS A 219 -16.91 -17.86 10.71
N GLU A 220 -17.57 -18.95 11.15
CA GLU A 220 -18.54 -18.86 12.25
C GLU A 220 -17.96 -19.33 13.58
N LYS A 221 -17.36 -20.51 13.58
CA LYS A 221 -16.70 -21.10 14.75
C LYS A 221 -15.54 -21.98 14.27
N GLY A 222 -14.44 -21.95 14.98
CA GLY A 222 -13.29 -22.78 14.65
C GLY A 222 -12.04 -21.98 14.29
N TYR A 223 -11.01 -22.69 13.93
CA TYR A 223 -9.67 -22.12 13.74
C TYR A 223 -9.41 -21.86 12.26
N HIS A 224 -9.02 -20.63 11.95
CA HIS A 224 -8.77 -20.18 10.59
C HIS A 224 -7.29 -20.14 10.31
N PHE A 225 -6.89 -20.73 9.19
CA PHE A 225 -5.53 -20.70 8.69
C PHE A 225 -5.52 -19.94 7.38
N CYS A 226 -4.52 -19.12 7.20
CA CYS A 226 -4.23 -18.50 5.92
C CYS A 226 -2.95 -19.12 5.38
N THR A 227 -2.92 -19.35 4.07
CA THR A 227 -1.79 -19.98 3.40
C THR A 227 -0.62 -19.02 3.19
N ASN A 228 -0.89 -17.71 3.35
CA ASN A 228 0.12 -16.68 3.32
C ASN A 228 -0.21 -15.51 4.26
N LEU A 229 0.81 -14.72 4.63
CA LEU A 229 0.66 -13.60 5.55
C LEU A 229 -0.19 -12.46 5.00
N PHE A 230 -0.23 -12.27 3.68
CA PHE A 230 -1.07 -11.21 3.08
C PHE A 230 -2.54 -11.48 3.32
N GLU A 231 -2.96 -12.74 3.31
CA GLU A 231 -4.34 -13.11 3.62
C GLU A 231 -4.67 -12.94 5.09
N ILE A 232 -3.71 -13.17 5.98
CA ILE A 232 -3.87 -12.84 7.41
C ILE A 232 -4.16 -11.36 7.58
N PHE A 233 -3.42 -10.46 6.92
CA PHE A 233 -3.68 -9.03 6.97
C PHE A 233 -5.07 -8.68 6.46
N ASN A 234 -5.50 -9.30 5.37
CA ASN A 234 -6.82 -9.06 4.82
C ASN A 234 -7.94 -9.55 5.73
N TYR A 235 -7.74 -10.71 6.34
CA TYR A 235 -8.74 -11.31 7.21
C TYR A 235 -8.90 -10.57 8.53
N TYR A 236 -7.79 -10.12 9.12
CA TYR A 236 -7.75 -9.41 10.40
C TYR A 236 -7.61 -7.90 10.24
N HIS A 237 -8.07 -7.35 9.11
CA HIS A 237 -8.11 -5.91 8.82
C HIS A 237 -6.75 -5.23 8.73
N GLY A 238 -5.69 -5.98 8.45
CA GLY A 238 -4.36 -5.43 8.17
C GLY A 238 -3.65 -4.77 9.36
N LYS A 239 -4.15 -4.91 10.58
CA LYS A 239 -3.51 -4.35 11.76
C LYS A 239 -2.52 -5.31 12.36
N ILE A 240 -1.28 -4.86 12.50
CA ILE A 240 -0.25 -5.53 13.29
C ILE A 240 0.16 -4.56 14.38
N ASP A 241 -0.37 -4.73 15.54
CA ASP A 241 0.00 -3.97 16.73
C ASP A 241 0.44 -4.91 17.86
N LYS A 242 0.67 -4.34 19.03
CA LYS A 242 1.09 -5.11 20.21
C LYS A 242 0.06 -6.16 20.67
N ASP A 243 -1.19 -6.01 20.24
CA ASP A 243 -2.31 -6.84 20.68
C ASP A 243 -2.58 -8.01 19.72
N ILE A 244 -1.83 -8.10 18.60
CA ILE A 244 -1.92 -9.19 17.63
C ILE A 244 -0.62 -9.98 17.62
N ALA A 245 -0.72 -11.29 17.83
CA ALA A 245 0.34 -12.24 17.60
C ALA A 245 -0.03 -13.19 16.47
N ILE A 246 0.91 -13.45 15.58
CA ILE A 246 0.76 -14.42 14.50
C ILE A 246 1.64 -15.62 14.84
N TYR A 247 1.05 -16.80 14.73
CA TYR A 247 1.71 -18.07 14.99
C TYR A 247 1.85 -18.87 13.72
N GLU A 248 3.03 -19.42 13.51
CA GLU A 248 3.23 -20.54 12.63
C GLU A 248 2.68 -21.79 13.34
N CYS A 249 1.80 -22.52 12.70
CA CYS A 249 1.11 -23.65 13.32
C CYS A 249 1.29 -24.92 12.50
N GLU A 250 1.30 -26.05 13.17
CA GLU A 250 1.09 -27.33 12.53
C GLU A 250 -0.41 -27.61 12.41
N ALA A 251 -0.86 -28.03 11.24
CA ALA A 251 -2.21 -28.52 11.08
C ALA A 251 -2.40 -29.84 11.81
N GLY A 252 -3.54 -30.03 12.44
CA GLY A 252 -3.95 -31.32 12.96
C GLY A 252 -4.32 -32.29 11.84
N ASP A 253 -4.92 -33.42 12.19
CA ASP A 253 -5.19 -34.56 11.28
C ASP A 253 -6.19 -34.24 10.15
N ARG A 254 -6.87 -33.11 10.19
CA ARG A 254 -7.87 -32.70 9.20
C ARG A 254 -7.79 -31.22 8.86
N ILE A 255 -7.62 -30.94 7.57
CA ILE A 255 -7.76 -29.60 7.00
C ILE A 255 -8.99 -29.63 6.11
N LEU A 256 -9.94 -28.72 6.37
CA LEU A 256 -11.10 -28.50 5.49
C LEU A 256 -10.75 -27.33 4.59
N GLU A 257 -10.62 -27.59 3.30
CA GLU A 257 -10.43 -26.56 2.29
C GLU A 257 -11.78 -25.85 2.08
N GLY A 258 -11.81 -24.57 2.39
CA GLY A 258 -12.87 -23.67 2.01
C GLY A 258 -12.49 -22.87 0.79
N ASN A 259 -13.35 -21.94 0.39
CA ASN A 259 -13.18 -21.15 -0.82
C ASN A 259 -11.84 -20.38 -0.82
N THR A 260 -10.96 -20.77 -1.71
CA THR A 260 -9.77 -20.13 -2.28
C THR A 260 -8.50 -20.00 -1.45
N SER A 261 -8.48 -19.67 -0.19
CA SER A 261 -7.20 -19.41 0.48
C SER A 261 -7.27 -19.53 2.00
N LYS A 262 -8.35 -20.04 2.47
CA LYS A 262 -8.56 -20.28 3.90
C LYS A 262 -8.75 -21.76 4.12
N CYS A 263 -7.90 -22.33 4.96
CA CYS A 263 -8.07 -23.67 5.49
C CYS A 263 -8.66 -23.57 6.89
N VAL A 264 -9.54 -24.46 7.23
CA VAL A 264 -10.03 -24.63 8.61
C VAL A 264 -9.53 -25.97 9.10
N ALA A 265 -8.83 -25.97 10.22
CA ALA A 265 -8.41 -27.19 10.86
C ALA A 265 -9.28 -27.46 12.11
N ASN A 266 -9.57 -28.73 12.36
CA ASN A 266 -10.27 -29.14 13.58
C ASN A 266 -9.34 -29.21 14.81
N LYS A 267 -8.03 -29.11 14.60
CA LYS A 267 -7.02 -29.15 15.66
C LYS A 267 -5.75 -28.43 15.23
N ILE A 268 -5.21 -27.57 16.07
CA ILE A 268 -3.95 -26.87 15.84
C ILE A 268 -3.09 -26.86 17.10
N LYS A 269 -1.78 -26.80 16.88
CA LYS A 269 -0.80 -26.53 17.93
C LYS A 269 0.10 -25.39 17.48
N PRO A 270 0.22 -24.29 18.24
CA PRO A 270 1.16 -23.23 17.93
C PRO A 270 2.59 -23.79 17.99
N VAL A 271 3.35 -23.59 16.91
CA VAL A 271 4.75 -24.00 16.81
C VAL A 271 5.67 -22.85 17.21
N LYS A 272 5.35 -21.66 16.75
CA LYS A 272 6.17 -20.47 16.97
C LYS A 272 5.31 -19.23 17.02
N ARG A 273 5.58 -18.37 18.02
CA ARG A 273 5.01 -17.02 18.05
C ARG A 273 5.82 -16.11 17.13
N LEU A 274 5.13 -15.42 16.23
CA LEU A 274 5.70 -14.41 15.36
C LEU A 274 5.30 -13.01 15.88
N TYR A 275 6.28 -12.19 16.17
CA TYR A 275 6.07 -10.78 16.50
C TYR A 275 6.03 -9.94 15.23
N ALA A 276 5.56 -8.68 15.33
CA ALA A 276 5.48 -7.77 14.18
C ALA A 276 6.78 -7.73 13.36
N LYS A 277 7.94 -7.69 14.01
CA LYS A 277 9.26 -7.74 13.36
C LYS A 277 9.51 -9.03 12.57
N ASP A 278 9.05 -10.17 13.08
CA ASP A 278 9.20 -11.46 12.40
C ASP A 278 8.31 -11.54 11.18
N ILE A 279 7.09 -11.00 11.28
CA ILE A 279 6.14 -10.91 10.18
C ILE A 279 6.71 -10.02 9.08
N MET A 280 7.20 -8.83 9.45
CA MET A 280 7.83 -7.92 8.51
C MET A 280 9.05 -8.53 7.82
N ARG A 281 9.87 -9.29 8.55
CA ARG A 281 11.00 -10.03 8.00
C ARG A 281 10.56 -11.09 6.99
N ILE A 282 9.52 -11.85 7.30
CA ILE A 282 8.96 -12.86 6.39
C ILE A 282 8.40 -12.18 5.13
N LEU A 283 7.65 -11.10 5.29
CA LEU A 283 7.11 -10.32 4.16
C LEU A 283 8.21 -9.69 3.29
N SER A 284 9.38 -9.39 3.87
CA SER A 284 10.54 -8.86 3.15
C SER A 284 11.40 -9.92 2.47
N GLY A 285 11.10 -11.20 2.63
CA GLY A 285 11.88 -12.29 2.03
C GLY A 285 13.28 -12.48 2.62
N LYS A 286 13.54 -12.01 3.84
CA LYS A 286 14.82 -12.14 4.57
C LYS A 286 14.76 -13.17 5.68
#